data_9f4c91d95e4660922347aba169854b02
#
_entry.id   9f4c91d95e4660922347aba169854b02
#
_cell.length_a   1.000
_cell.length_b   1.000
_cell.length_c   1.000
_cell.angle_alpha   90.00
_cell.angle_beta   90.00
_cell.angle_gamma   90.00
#
_symmetry.space_group_name_H-M   'P 1'
#
loop_
_entity.id
_entity.type
_entity.pdbx_description
1 polymer ?
#
loop_
_entity_poly.entity_id
_entity_poly.type
_entity_poly.pdbx_seq_one_letter_code
_entity_poly.pdbx_strand_id
1 'polypeptide(L)'
;MIVHLKHQLIKVIEKIPLLQIFIYNNLRYFDFLLPHDKDYYALKLVFPIDEKRSFIDVGGNIGLSSIGFRKLGYNNTIHIFEPDKDLVVKNLNNLKKKYKNFKIHSFGLSNKNSFKKLYQAYYKGIFFHFNNSFDKKYIKQKLYDNYAEESKNFLIRSKKFK
;
A
#
# COMPACT_ATOMS: atom_id res chain seq x y z
N MET A 1 -22.02 -1.69 12.97
CA MET A 1 -21.59 -3.05 13.37
C MET A 1 -20.56 -3.65 12.40
N ILE A 2 -20.85 -3.81 11.11
CA ILE A 2 -19.96 -4.43 10.11
C ILE A 2 -18.58 -3.72 10.00
N VAL A 3 -18.55 -2.39 9.98
CA VAL A 3 -17.29 -1.61 9.87
C VAL A 3 -16.38 -1.83 11.08
N HIS A 4 -16.95 -1.91 12.28
CA HIS A 4 -16.19 -2.15 13.51
C HIS A 4 -15.57 -3.56 13.55
N LEU A 5 -16.35 -4.59 13.19
CA LEU A 5 -15.87 -5.97 13.11
C LEU A 5 -14.74 -6.11 12.07
N LYS A 6 -14.88 -5.49 10.91
CA LYS A 6 -13.86 -5.43 9.87
C LYS A 6 -12.55 -4.81 10.37
N HIS A 7 -12.64 -3.71 11.12
CA HIS A 7 -11.48 -3.04 11.70
C HIS A 7 -10.76 -3.91 12.75
N GLN A 8 -11.50 -4.61 13.60
CA GLN A 8 -10.90 -5.55 14.57
C GLN A 8 -10.19 -6.71 13.88
N LEU A 9 -10.78 -7.28 12.83
CA LEU A 9 -10.17 -8.33 12.03
C LEU A 9 -8.84 -7.87 11.41
N ILE A 10 -8.80 -6.68 10.84
CA ILE A 10 -7.57 -6.10 10.28
C ILE A 10 -6.48 -5.97 11.35
N LYS A 11 -6.81 -5.48 12.55
CA LYS A 11 -5.85 -5.37 13.66
C LYS A 11 -5.24 -6.72 14.07
N VAL A 12 -6.01 -7.80 14.02
CA VAL A 12 -5.51 -9.15 14.30
C VAL A 12 -4.57 -9.62 13.20
N ILE A 13 -4.94 -9.39 11.94
CA ILE A 13 -4.12 -9.73 10.76
C ILE A 13 -2.76 -9.02 10.83
N GLU A 14 -2.75 -7.75 11.22
CA GLU A 14 -1.55 -6.92 11.27
C GLU A 14 -0.53 -7.36 12.32
N LYS A 15 -0.95 -8.12 13.34
CA LYS A 15 -0.03 -8.65 14.38
C LYS A 15 0.72 -9.91 13.96
N ILE A 16 0.31 -10.59 12.89
CA ILE A 16 0.90 -11.86 12.46
C ILE A 16 1.54 -11.66 11.07
N PRO A 17 2.89 -11.54 10.97
CA PRO A 17 3.55 -11.18 9.71
C PRO A 17 3.20 -12.08 8.53
N LEU A 18 3.17 -13.40 8.71
CA LEU A 18 2.83 -14.34 7.63
C LEU A 18 1.38 -14.20 7.19
N LEU A 19 0.45 -14.02 8.12
CA LEU A 19 -0.96 -13.82 7.81
C LEU A 19 -1.17 -12.50 7.09
N GLN A 20 -0.49 -11.45 7.53
CA GLN A 20 -0.52 -10.16 6.87
C GLN A 20 0.00 -10.25 5.43
N ILE A 21 1.17 -10.89 5.21
CA ILE A 21 1.71 -11.10 3.87
C ILE A 21 0.70 -11.86 3.00
N PHE A 22 0.14 -12.95 3.50
CA PHE A 22 -0.81 -13.76 2.75
C PHE A 22 -2.04 -12.96 2.36
N ILE A 23 -2.70 -12.33 3.32
CA ILE A 23 -3.94 -11.58 3.07
C ILE A 23 -3.69 -10.39 2.16
N TYR A 24 -2.69 -9.58 2.44
CA TYR A 24 -2.45 -8.38 1.64
C TYR A 24 -1.95 -8.68 0.22
N ASN A 25 -1.16 -9.74 0.00
CA ASN A 25 -0.81 -10.17 -1.34
C ASN A 25 -2.01 -10.68 -2.15
N ASN A 26 -3.05 -11.13 -1.45
CA ASN A 26 -4.27 -11.66 -2.03
C ASN A 26 -5.48 -10.72 -1.85
N LEU A 27 -5.30 -9.51 -1.35
CA LEU A 27 -6.41 -8.56 -1.07
C LEU A 27 -7.27 -8.24 -2.30
N ARG A 28 -6.75 -8.40 -3.50
CA ARG A 28 -7.56 -8.35 -4.74
C ARG A 28 -8.69 -9.40 -4.76
N TYR A 29 -8.54 -10.51 -4.03
CA TYR A 29 -9.56 -11.55 -3.85
C TYR A 29 -10.41 -11.31 -2.60
N PHE A 30 -9.88 -10.55 -1.64
CA PHE A 30 -10.54 -10.15 -0.40
C PHE A 30 -10.93 -8.67 -0.43
N ASP A 31 -11.36 -8.17 -1.59
CA ASP A 31 -11.64 -6.75 -1.81
C ASP A 31 -12.77 -6.19 -0.93
N PHE A 32 -13.57 -7.08 -0.31
CA PHE A 32 -14.56 -6.72 0.71
C PHE A 32 -13.93 -6.11 1.98
N LEU A 33 -12.62 -6.35 2.21
CA LEU A 33 -11.87 -5.71 3.29
C LEU A 33 -11.47 -4.26 2.99
N LEU A 34 -11.65 -3.82 1.74
CA LEU A 34 -11.32 -2.46 1.33
C LEU A 34 -12.53 -1.51 1.38
N PRO A 35 -12.32 -0.24 1.67
CA PRO A 35 -11.06 0.34 2.15
C PRO A 35 -10.69 -0.22 3.53
N HIS A 36 -9.40 -0.42 3.77
CA HIS A 36 -8.91 -1.06 5.00
C HIS A 36 -8.84 -0.09 6.18
N ASP A 37 -8.82 1.20 5.94
CA ASP A 37 -8.80 2.26 6.95
C ASP A 37 -10.14 2.98 7.00
N LYS A 38 -10.63 3.26 8.22
CA LYS A 38 -11.85 4.02 8.45
C LYS A 38 -11.78 5.47 7.95
N ASP A 39 -10.58 6.05 7.92
CA ASP A 39 -10.35 7.42 7.48
C ASP A 39 -10.73 7.65 6.01
N TYR A 40 -10.74 6.60 5.18
CA TYR A 40 -11.26 6.67 3.82
C TYR A 40 -12.75 7.06 3.77
N TYR A 41 -13.55 6.67 4.76
CA TYR A 41 -14.96 7.06 4.81
C TYR A 41 -15.14 8.54 5.14
N ALA A 42 -14.21 9.14 5.89
CA ALA A 42 -14.21 10.57 6.20
C ALA A 42 -13.98 11.43 4.93
N LEU A 43 -13.29 10.87 3.91
CA LEU A 43 -13.10 11.58 2.64
C LEU A 43 -14.41 11.93 1.93
N LYS A 44 -15.48 11.15 2.10
CA LYS A 44 -16.79 11.46 1.56
C LYS A 44 -17.39 12.75 2.12
N LEU A 45 -16.95 13.17 3.31
CA LEU A 45 -17.39 14.42 3.93
C LEU A 45 -16.70 15.65 3.30
N VAL A 46 -15.51 15.45 2.76
CA VAL A 46 -14.67 16.51 2.19
C VAL A 46 -14.72 16.53 0.67
N PHE A 47 -14.80 15.36 0.04
CA PHE A 47 -14.84 15.19 -1.41
C PHE A 47 -16.11 14.47 -1.82
N PRO A 48 -17.06 15.15 -2.52
CA PRO A 48 -18.25 14.51 -3.04
C PRO A 48 -17.87 13.45 -4.10
N ILE A 49 -18.73 12.44 -4.28
CA ILE A 49 -18.47 11.31 -5.20
C ILE A 49 -18.39 11.76 -6.68
N ASP A 50 -19.06 12.85 -7.02
CA ASP A 50 -19.04 13.47 -8.35
C ASP A 50 -17.85 14.42 -8.58
N GLU A 51 -16.91 14.49 -7.64
CA GLU A 51 -15.66 15.23 -7.75
C GLU A 51 -14.93 14.91 -9.07
N LYS A 52 -14.60 15.94 -9.84
CA LYS A 52 -13.95 15.78 -11.17
C LYS A 52 -12.42 15.82 -11.14
N ARG A 53 -11.84 16.28 -10.02
CA ARG A 53 -10.36 16.36 -9.87
C ARG A 53 -9.73 14.99 -9.87
N SER A 54 -8.53 14.87 -10.43
CA SER A 54 -7.73 13.64 -10.33
C SER A 54 -7.18 13.46 -8.92
N PHE A 55 -7.03 12.22 -8.48
CA PHE A 55 -6.35 11.87 -7.25
C PHE A 55 -4.89 11.48 -7.53
N ILE A 56 -4.03 11.74 -6.56
CA ILE A 56 -2.62 11.33 -6.59
C ILE A 56 -2.39 10.38 -5.42
N ASP A 57 -1.99 9.14 -5.73
CA ASP A 57 -1.62 8.10 -4.77
C ASP A 57 -0.08 7.98 -4.76
N VAL A 58 0.57 8.48 -3.71
CA VAL A 58 2.02 8.49 -3.58
C VAL A 58 2.49 7.31 -2.75
N GLY A 59 3.32 6.44 -3.36
CA GLY A 59 3.71 5.18 -2.74
C GLY A 59 2.60 4.14 -2.88
N GLY A 60 2.07 4.02 -4.10
CA GLY A 60 0.89 3.18 -4.38
C GLY A 60 1.03 1.71 -4.05
N ASN A 61 2.26 1.22 -3.88
CA ASN A 61 2.57 -0.15 -3.46
C ASN A 61 1.82 -1.19 -4.31
N ILE A 62 0.92 -1.97 -3.74
CA ILE A 62 0.04 -2.91 -4.48
C ILE A 62 -1.33 -2.30 -4.85
N GLY A 63 -1.53 -1.02 -4.62
CA GLY A 63 -2.71 -0.25 -5.03
C GLY A 63 -3.92 -0.32 -4.11
N LEU A 64 -3.75 -0.69 -2.83
CA LEU A 64 -4.87 -0.85 -1.89
C LEU A 64 -5.64 0.45 -1.67
N SER A 65 -4.93 1.57 -1.54
CA SER A 65 -5.53 2.90 -1.40
C SER A 65 -6.39 3.23 -2.61
N SER A 66 -5.84 3.08 -3.80
CA SER A 66 -6.53 3.34 -5.05
C SER A 66 -7.75 2.44 -5.25
N ILE A 67 -7.68 1.14 -4.87
CA ILE A 67 -8.83 0.24 -4.87
C ILE A 67 -9.86 0.71 -3.85
N GLY A 68 -9.43 1.13 -2.65
CA GLY A 68 -10.29 1.67 -1.61
C GLY A 68 -11.13 2.85 -2.12
N PHE A 69 -10.52 3.79 -2.84
CA PHE A 69 -11.25 4.89 -3.49
C PHE A 69 -12.31 4.38 -4.49
N ARG A 70 -12.00 3.38 -5.31
CA ARG A 70 -12.99 2.78 -6.22
C ARG A 70 -14.15 2.14 -5.47
N LYS A 71 -13.89 1.47 -4.34
CA LYS A 71 -14.94 0.86 -3.51
C LYS A 71 -15.84 1.90 -2.82
N LEU A 72 -15.33 3.10 -2.59
CA LEU A 72 -16.11 4.22 -2.08
C LEU A 72 -17.00 4.90 -3.16
N GLY A 73 -16.84 4.52 -4.43
CA GLY A 73 -17.61 5.06 -5.55
C GLY A 73 -16.89 6.14 -6.37
N TYR A 74 -15.67 6.50 -6.04
CA TYR A 74 -14.91 7.50 -6.82
C TYR A 74 -14.42 6.91 -8.14
N ASN A 75 -14.84 7.50 -9.27
CA ASN A 75 -14.47 7.09 -10.63
C ASN A 75 -13.44 7.99 -11.30
N ASN A 76 -12.87 8.92 -10.56
CA ASN A 76 -11.85 9.87 -11.02
C ASN A 76 -10.60 9.19 -11.56
N THR A 77 -9.82 9.92 -12.36
CA THR A 77 -8.47 9.49 -12.70
C THR A 77 -7.62 9.44 -11.43
N ILE A 78 -6.92 8.32 -11.19
CA ILE A 78 -5.95 8.18 -10.11
C ILE A 78 -4.57 8.01 -10.71
N HIS A 79 -3.66 8.93 -10.38
CA HIS A 79 -2.25 8.84 -10.72
C HIS A 79 -1.52 8.12 -9.58
N ILE A 80 -1.04 6.91 -9.81
CA ILE A 80 -0.38 6.06 -8.82
C ILE A 80 1.13 6.11 -9.08
N PHE A 81 1.88 6.60 -8.10
CA PHE A 81 3.34 6.71 -8.15
C PHE A 81 3.95 5.63 -7.25
N GLU A 82 4.71 4.70 -7.85
CA GLU A 82 5.39 3.62 -7.13
C GLU A 82 6.80 3.42 -7.70
N PRO A 83 7.86 3.64 -6.92
CA PRO A 83 9.22 3.48 -7.39
C PRO A 83 9.64 2.02 -7.59
N ASP A 84 9.01 1.06 -6.88
CA ASP A 84 9.35 -0.35 -7.03
C ASP A 84 8.73 -0.94 -8.30
N LYS A 85 9.57 -1.10 -9.33
CA LYS A 85 9.16 -1.66 -10.62
C LYS A 85 8.59 -3.07 -10.53
N ASP A 86 9.04 -3.87 -9.56
CA ASP A 86 8.53 -5.23 -9.38
C ASP A 86 7.07 -5.19 -8.90
N LEU A 87 6.74 -4.26 -7.98
CA LEU A 87 5.36 -4.03 -7.55
C LEU A 87 4.50 -3.48 -8.70
N VAL A 88 5.03 -2.54 -9.48
CA VAL A 88 4.33 -2.00 -10.67
C VAL A 88 3.98 -3.12 -11.64
N VAL A 89 4.95 -3.95 -12.02
CA VAL A 89 4.75 -5.02 -13.01
C VAL A 89 3.79 -6.09 -12.49
N LYS A 90 4.02 -6.57 -11.27
CA LYS A 90 3.27 -7.71 -10.70
C LYS A 90 1.85 -7.35 -10.25
N ASN A 91 1.66 -6.13 -9.77
CA ASN A 91 0.41 -5.72 -9.12
C ASN A 91 -0.30 -4.58 -9.87
N LEU A 92 0.32 -3.40 -9.96
CA LEU A 92 -0.35 -2.20 -10.45
C LEU A 92 -0.77 -2.28 -11.91
N ASN A 93 0.02 -2.89 -12.78
CA ASN A 93 -0.36 -3.08 -14.19
C ASN A 93 -1.61 -3.96 -14.36
N ASN A 94 -1.82 -4.92 -13.45
CA ASN A 94 -3.05 -5.72 -13.44
C ASN A 94 -4.25 -4.90 -12.97
N LEU A 95 -4.05 -3.99 -12.00
CA LEU A 95 -5.09 -3.06 -11.57
C LEU A 95 -5.48 -2.09 -12.68
N LYS A 96 -4.50 -1.59 -13.46
CA LYS A 96 -4.76 -0.73 -14.62
C LYS A 96 -5.65 -1.42 -15.68
N LYS A 97 -5.49 -2.74 -15.87
CA LYS A 97 -6.37 -3.51 -16.77
C LYS A 97 -7.81 -3.58 -16.23
N LYS A 98 -7.97 -3.70 -14.92
CA LYS A 98 -9.28 -3.76 -14.25
C LYS A 98 -9.97 -2.39 -14.16
N TYR A 99 -9.19 -1.33 -13.93
CA TYR A 99 -9.70 0.03 -13.70
C TYR A 99 -9.13 1.01 -14.75
N LYS A 100 -9.96 1.39 -15.72
CA LYS A 100 -9.56 2.22 -16.89
C LYS A 100 -8.90 3.57 -16.53
N ASN A 101 -9.30 4.17 -15.41
CA ASN A 101 -8.83 5.50 -14.99
C ASN A 101 -7.62 5.46 -14.05
N PHE A 102 -6.89 4.33 -13.98
CA PHE A 102 -5.61 4.25 -13.26
C PHE A 102 -4.46 4.59 -14.20
N LYS A 103 -3.64 5.58 -13.83
CA LYS A 103 -2.41 5.96 -14.51
C LYS A 103 -1.22 5.63 -13.62
N ILE A 104 -0.40 4.66 -14.04
CA ILE A 104 0.71 4.14 -13.24
C ILE A 104 2.01 4.82 -13.65
N HIS A 105 2.75 5.30 -12.65
CA HIS A 105 4.06 5.94 -12.81
C HIS A 105 5.09 5.15 -12.00
N SER A 106 6.08 4.55 -12.68
CA SER A 106 7.11 3.69 -12.06
C SER A 106 8.31 4.50 -11.57
N PHE A 107 8.05 5.54 -10.78
CA PHE A 107 9.07 6.36 -10.11
C PHE A 107 8.48 7.00 -8.84
N GLY A 108 9.36 7.43 -7.93
CA GLY A 108 8.96 8.14 -6.71
C GLY A 108 8.88 9.64 -6.94
N LEU A 109 8.03 10.32 -6.17
CA LEU A 109 7.98 11.78 -6.18
C LEU A 109 9.03 12.37 -5.23
N SER A 110 9.72 13.42 -5.68
CA SER A 110 10.73 14.16 -4.92
C SER A 110 10.82 15.58 -5.43
N ASN A 111 11.41 16.47 -4.63
CA ASN A 111 11.69 17.86 -5.01
C ASN A 111 12.88 17.99 -5.99
N LYS A 112 13.57 16.90 -6.28
CA LYS A 112 14.69 16.88 -7.24
C LYS A 112 14.77 15.55 -7.97
N ASN A 113 15.24 15.58 -9.21
CA ASN A 113 15.50 14.37 -9.99
C ASN A 113 16.76 13.67 -9.45
N SER A 114 16.59 12.55 -8.78
CA SER A 114 17.68 11.81 -8.13
C SER A 114 17.37 10.33 -7.97
N PHE A 115 18.41 9.52 -7.79
CA PHE A 115 18.26 8.12 -7.37
C PHE A 115 18.36 8.04 -5.86
N LYS A 116 17.45 7.29 -5.23
CA LYS A 116 17.47 7.00 -3.79
C LYS A 116 17.49 5.50 -3.53
N LYS A 117 18.02 5.10 -2.39
CA LYS A 117 17.93 3.72 -1.89
C LYS A 117 16.57 3.54 -1.21
N LEU A 118 15.75 2.62 -1.70
CA LEU A 118 14.58 2.13 -1.01
C LEU A 118 14.97 0.90 -0.19
N TYR A 119 14.69 0.91 1.08
CA TYR A 119 14.89 -0.23 1.98
C TYR A 119 13.60 -1.05 2.01
N GLN A 120 13.76 -2.37 1.92
CA GLN A 120 12.68 -3.34 1.79
C GLN A 120 12.83 -4.40 2.87
N ALA A 121 11.74 -4.71 3.56
CA ALA A 121 11.70 -5.76 4.58
C ALA A 121 11.33 -7.11 3.97
N TYR A 122 11.96 -8.17 4.48
CA TYR A 122 11.67 -9.56 4.11
C TYR A 122 11.49 -10.36 5.41
N TYR A 123 10.39 -11.07 5.53
CA TYR A 123 10.15 -12.00 6.63
C TYR A 123 10.29 -13.44 6.15
N LYS A 124 11.22 -14.21 6.75
CA LYS A 124 11.51 -15.60 6.33
C LYS A 124 11.70 -15.75 4.81
N GLY A 125 12.38 -14.79 4.19
CA GLY A 125 12.62 -14.76 2.74
C GLY A 125 11.49 -14.22 1.87
N ILE A 126 10.30 -13.99 2.42
CA ILE A 126 9.14 -13.46 1.70
C ILE A 126 9.16 -11.92 1.78
N PHE A 127 8.96 -11.26 0.65
CA PHE A 127 8.92 -9.80 0.57
C PHE A 127 7.73 -9.21 1.33
N PHE A 128 8.05 -8.33 2.27
CA PHE A 128 7.10 -7.65 3.15
C PHE A 128 6.91 -6.19 2.70
N HIS A 129 6.15 -6.00 1.64
CA HIS A 129 6.09 -4.73 0.90
C HIS A 129 5.43 -3.55 1.67
N PHE A 130 4.78 -3.79 2.83
CA PHE A 130 4.07 -2.74 3.59
C PHE A 130 5.01 -1.80 4.33
N ASN A 131 6.25 -2.20 4.57
CA ASN A 131 7.22 -1.46 5.36
C ASN A 131 8.42 -1.00 4.52
N ASN A 132 8.20 -0.67 3.24
CA ASN A 132 9.23 -0.06 2.42
C ASN A 132 9.42 1.41 2.82
N SER A 133 10.67 1.88 2.88
CA SER A 133 10.97 3.28 3.16
C SER A 133 12.33 3.68 2.59
N PHE A 134 12.53 4.97 2.37
CA PHE A 134 13.83 5.55 2.08
C PHE A 134 14.70 5.73 3.33
N ASP A 135 14.15 5.50 4.53
CA ASP A 135 14.85 5.53 5.81
C ASP A 135 14.93 4.12 6.43
N LYS A 136 16.16 3.60 6.57
CA LYS A 136 16.42 2.30 7.17
C LYS A 136 16.11 2.25 8.67
N LYS A 137 16.36 3.36 9.39
CA LYS A 137 16.08 3.43 10.84
C LYS A 137 14.58 3.38 11.08
N TYR A 138 13.82 4.12 10.28
CA TYR A 138 12.35 4.10 10.34
C TYR A 138 11.78 2.69 10.13
N ILE A 139 12.27 1.93 9.14
CA ILE A 139 11.82 0.55 8.94
C ILE A 139 12.11 -0.31 10.16
N LYS A 140 13.32 -0.24 10.71
CA LYS A 140 13.70 -1.03 11.89
C LYS A 140 12.78 -0.73 13.07
N GLN A 141 12.54 0.56 13.35
CA GLN A 141 11.67 0.97 14.43
C GLN A 141 10.24 0.48 14.22
N LYS A 142 9.68 0.70 13.04
CA LYS A 142 8.33 0.27 12.70
C LYS A 142 8.14 -1.26 12.80
N LEU A 143 9.14 -2.05 12.38
CA LEU A 143 9.11 -3.50 12.54
C LEU A 143 9.14 -3.90 14.02
N TYR A 144 9.94 -3.21 14.83
CA TYR A 144 10.00 -3.45 16.27
C TYR A 144 8.68 -3.07 16.95
N ASP A 145 8.11 -1.91 16.65
CA ASP A 145 6.85 -1.44 17.23
C ASP A 145 5.68 -2.38 16.93
N ASN A 146 5.66 -2.97 15.71
CA ASN A 146 4.59 -3.85 15.29
C ASN A 146 4.77 -5.30 15.75
N TYR A 147 6.01 -5.80 15.83
CA TYR A 147 6.31 -7.23 16.00
C TYR A 147 7.27 -7.54 17.15
N ALA A 148 7.76 -6.54 17.89
CA ALA A 148 8.66 -6.70 19.04
C ALA A 148 9.80 -7.72 18.77
N GLU A 149 9.87 -8.80 19.53
CA GLU A 149 10.91 -9.84 19.38
C GLU A 149 10.92 -10.51 17.99
N GLU A 150 9.76 -10.67 17.35
CA GLU A 150 9.66 -11.21 15.98
C GLU A 150 10.35 -10.32 14.94
N SER A 151 10.59 -9.03 15.27
CA SER A 151 11.27 -8.08 14.37
C SER A 151 12.69 -8.55 13.98
N LYS A 152 13.35 -9.36 14.81
CA LYS A 152 14.67 -9.97 14.55
C LYS A 152 14.66 -10.91 13.34
N ASN A 153 13.51 -11.47 13.00
CA ASN A 153 13.34 -12.40 11.88
C ASN A 153 13.18 -11.68 10.53
N PHE A 154 13.18 -10.35 10.53
CA PHE A 154 13.13 -9.55 9.30
C PHE A 154 14.54 -9.24 8.77
N LEU A 155 14.75 -9.51 7.48
CA LEU A 155 15.91 -9.07 6.73
C LEU A 155 15.58 -7.78 5.98
N ILE A 156 16.42 -6.73 6.15
CA ILE A 156 16.24 -5.46 5.42
C ILE A 156 17.26 -5.40 4.29
N ARG A 157 16.79 -5.37 3.05
CA ARG A 157 17.60 -5.16 1.84
C ARG A 157 17.40 -3.75 1.30
N SER A 158 18.31 -3.29 0.44
CA SER A 158 18.15 -2.02 -0.26
C SER A 158 18.25 -2.19 -1.77
N LYS A 159 17.42 -1.43 -2.49
CA LYS A 159 17.43 -1.37 -3.95
C LYS A 159 17.43 0.11 -4.38
N LYS A 160 18.14 0.46 -5.46
CA LYS A 160 18.24 1.83 -5.96
C LYS A 160 17.08 2.12 -6.92
N PHE A 161 16.39 3.24 -6.68
CA PHE A 161 15.25 3.68 -7.50
C PHE A 161 15.40 5.15 -7.90
N LYS A 162 14.75 5.50 -9.00
CA LYS A 162 14.63 6.87 -9.50
C LYS A 162 13.41 7.55 -8.90
#